data_3f114e529b263c8fa7cd3e0b7ca67f9f
#
_entry.id   3f114e529b263c8fa7cd3e0b7ca67f9f
#
_cell.length_a   1.000
_cell.length_b   1.000
_cell.length_c   1.000
_cell.angle_alpha   90.00
_cell.angle_beta   90.00
_cell.angle_gamma   90.00
#
_symmetry.space_group_name_H-M   'P 1'
#
loop_
_entity.id
_entity.type
_entity.pdbx_description
1 polymer ?
#
loop_
_entity_poly.entity_id
_entity_poly.type
_entity_poly.pdbx_seq_one_letter_code
_entity_poly.pdbx_strand_id
1 'polypeptide(L)'
;ALIDSGYVTQAQQTVALLEHALAGRRLTRLLNTHSHSDHIGGNAAVSAAFGCQVIVPYGIDATIAEWDEEALLLSPLGQSATRFRHDATIAAGDESELGGLNWRAIAVPGHDMDALAFHNPERRILISGDALWRNGFGVIFSEILGHPEGAGGLKAARETLDVLARLPVDVVIPGHGPPFIEVEDAFQRAYRRLAAFEQDIDLLVWHALKVILAFALLERRQLPRADLPDFLAGMSFCQSVNARYLNLSNQTLAQRLAHDLIRV
;
A
#
# COMPACT_ATOMS: atom_id res chain seq x y z
N ALA A 1 -4.39 -12.26 15.46
CA ALA A 1 -4.56 -11.84 14.07
C ALA A 1 -3.27 -11.22 13.54
N LEU A 2 -3.12 -11.19 12.24
CA LEU A 2 -2.10 -10.46 11.49
C LEU A 2 -2.82 -9.43 10.60
N ILE A 3 -2.26 -8.26 10.43
CA ILE A 3 -2.67 -7.28 9.43
C ILE A 3 -1.54 -7.13 8.43
N ASP A 4 -1.83 -7.40 7.16
CA ASP A 4 -0.91 -7.47 6.04
C ASP A 4 0.25 -8.47 6.22
N SER A 5 0.91 -8.86 5.12
CA SER A 5 1.86 -9.98 5.15
C SER A 5 3.20 -9.69 4.46
N GLY A 6 3.39 -8.49 3.92
CA GLY A 6 4.64 -8.10 3.26
C GLY A 6 4.80 -8.67 1.84
N TYR A 7 6.01 -8.53 1.28
CA TYR A 7 6.35 -8.98 -0.08
C TYR A 7 6.47 -10.50 -0.22
N VAL A 8 6.14 -11.01 -1.40
CA VAL A 8 6.29 -12.43 -1.74
C VAL A 8 7.73 -12.90 -1.61
N THR A 9 8.71 -12.09 -2.00
CA THR A 9 10.14 -12.45 -1.91
C THR A 9 10.65 -12.58 -0.47
N GLN A 10 9.90 -12.07 0.50
CA GLN A 10 10.20 -12.13 1.93
C GLN A 10 9.21 -12.99 2.72
N ALA A 11 8.31 -13.71 2.03
CA ALA A 11 7.23 -14.47 2.65
C ALA A 11 7.73 -15.50 3.69
N GLN A 12 8.84 -16.18 3.42
CA GLN A 12 9.43 -17.13 4.38
C GLN A 12 10.01 -16.42 5.61
N GLN A 13 10.55 -15.23 5.46
CA GLN A 13 10.98 -14.42 6.59
C GLN A 13 9.79 -13.96 7.44
N THR A 14 8.69 -13.56 6.79
CA THR A 14 7.43 -13.23 7.48
C THR A 14 6.93 -14.41 8.31
N VAL A 15 6.91 -15.63 7.74
CA VAL A 15 6.52 -16.85 8.45
C VAL A 15 7.42 -17.08 9.68
N ALA A 16 8.74 -17.02 9.52
CA ALA A 16 9.69 -17.22 10.63
C ALA A 16 9.54 -16.17 11.75
N LEU A 17 9.30 -14.90 11.39
CA LEU A 17 9.04 -13.83 12.35
C LEU A 17 7.72 -14.05 13.11
N LEU A 18 6.69 -14.53 12.42
CA LEU A 18 5.41 -14.87 13.03
C LEU A 18 5.53 -16.06 13.98
N GLU A 19 6.25 -17.13 13.63
CA GLU A 19 6.52 -18.26 14.51
C GLU A 19 7.17 -17.79 15.81
N HIS A 20 8.20 -16.93 15.70
CA HIS A 20 8.86 -16.36 16.86
C HIS A 20 7.92 -15.46 17.69
N ALA A 21 7.20 -14.55 17.07
CA ALA A 21 6.32 -13.59 17.74
C ALA A 21 5.11 -14.27 18.41
N LEU A 22 4.57 -15.30 17.77
CA LEU A 22 3.43 -16.06 18.30
C LEU A 22 3.83 -16.91 19.52
N ALA A 23 5.07 -17.37 19.60
CA ALA A 23 5.57 -18.18 20.71
C ALA A 23 4.62 -19.34 21.07
N GLY A 24 4.16 -20.09 20.07
CA GLY A 24 3.21 -21.21 20.21
C GLY A 24 1.73 -20.81 20.24
N ARG A 25 1.39 -19.54 20.24
CA ARG A 25 0.00 -19.07 20.11
C ARG A 25 -0.49 -19.27 18.67
N ARG A 26 -1.78 -19.50 18.52
CA ARG A 26 -2.39 -19.73 17.21
C ARG A 26 -2.64 -18.41 16.48
N LEU A 27 -2.23 -18.32 15.22
CA LEU A 27 -2.68 -17.31 14.27
C LEU A 27 -4.01 -17.81 13.65
N THR A 28 -5.09 -17.08 13.84
CA THR A 28 -6.43 -17.48 13.38
C THR A 28 -6.91 -16.71 12.18
N ARG A 29 -6.44 -15.46 12.01
CA ARG A 29 -6.88 -14.56 10.95
C ARG A 29 -5.72 -13.74 10.42
N LEU A 30 -5.68 -13.57 9.10
CA LEU A 30 -4.87 -12.62 8.36
C LEU A 30 -5.83 -11.69 7.61
N LEU A 31 -5.76 -10.39 7.89
CA LEU A 31 -6.57 -9.37 7.23
C LEU A 31 -5.65 -8.50 6.38
N ASN A 32 -6.15 -8.05 5.23
CA ASN A 32 -5.44 -7.07 4.42
C ASN A 32 -6.08 -5.69 4.54
N THR A 33 -5.25 -4.66 4.53
CA THR A 33 -5.70 -3.26 4.42
C THR A 33 -6.08 -2.93 2.97
N HIS A 34 -5.35 -3.44 2.01
CA HIS A 34 -5.57 -3.27 0.56
C HIS A 34 -4.78 -4.32 -0.25
N SER A 35 -4.78 -4.21 -1.58
CA SER A 35 -4.33 -5.29 -2.48
C SER A 35 -2.90 -5.17 -3.02
N HIS A 36 -2.11 -4.17 -2.65
CA HIS A 36 -0.77 -4.04 -3.21
C HIS A 36 0.18 -5.17 -2.77
N SER A 37 1.17 -5.46 -3.61
CA SER A 37 2.06 -6.63 -3.50
C SER A 37 2.80 -6.76 -2.16
N ASP A 38 3.12 -5.65 -1.54
CA ASP A 38 3.82 -5.54 -0.25
C ASP A 38 2.89 -5.67 0.97
N HIS A 39 1.58 -5.80 0.73
CA HIS A 39 0.57 -6.10 1.75
C HIS A 39 0.00 -7.51 1.62
N ILE A 40 -0.14 -8.02 0.39
CA ILE A 40 -0.72 -9.36 0.13
C ILE A 40 0.32 -10.42 -0.23
N GLY A 41 1.57 -10.05 -0.51
CA GLY A 41 2.58 -10.95 -1.09
C GLY A 41 2.91 -12.18 -0.23
N GLY A 42 2.80 -12.07 1.09
CA GLY A 42 3.00 -13.17 2.02
C GLY A 42 1.77 -14.01 2.30
N ASN A 43 0.57 -13.64 1.82
CA ASN A 43 -0.71 -14.29 2.18
C ASN A 43 -0.71 -15.79 1.94
N ALA A 44 -0.25 -16.24 0.77
CA ALA A 44 -0.19 -17.66 0.43
C ALA A 44 0.69 -18.46 1.40
N ALA A 45 1.87 -17.93 1.74
CA ALA A 45 2.81 -18.61 2.63
C ALA A 45 2.31 -18.62 4.08
N VAL A 46 1.78 -17.50 4.56
CA VAL A 46 1.23 -17.37 5.92
C VAL A 46 0.01 -18.26 6.10
N SER A 47 -0.94 -18.25 5.18
CA SER A 47 -2.12 -19.12 5.28
C SER A 47 -1.77 -20.59 5.22
N ALA A 48 -0.80 -20.97 4.37
CA ALA A 48 -0.32 -22.37 4.29
C ALA A 48 0.40 -22.80 5.59
N ALA A 49 1.22 -21.93 6.18
CA ALA A 49 1.99 -22.25 7.39
C ALA A 49 1.13 -22.33 8.66
N PHE A 50 0.13 -21.44 8.80
CA PHE A 50 -0.63 -21.31 10.05
C PHE A 50 -2.06 -21.82 9.96
N GLY A 51 -2.59 -22.13 8.77
CA GLY A 51 -3.99 -22.53 8.57
C GLY A 51 -4.97 -21.45 9.02
N CYS A 52 -4.58 -20.17 8.90
CA CYS A 52 -5.41 -19.04 9.28
C CYS A 52 -6.37 -18.66 8.15
N GLN A 53 -7.52 -18.08 8.51
CA GLN A 53 -8.41 -17.47 7.54
C GLN A 53 -7.79 -16.21 6.93
N VAL A 54 -7.93 -16.05 5.62
CA VAL A 54 -7.55 -14.82 4.90
C VAL A 54 -8.81 -14.00 4.64
N ILE A 55 -8.77 -12.73 5.06
CA ILE A 55 -9.89 -11.79 4.97
C ILE A 55 -9.41 -10.56 4.19
N VAL A 56 -10.09 -10.22 3.12
CA VAL A 56 -9.74 -9.09 2.26
C VAL A 56 -10.81 -8.01 2.28
N PRO A 57 -10.50 -6.74 1.94
CA PRO A 57 -11.53 -5.73 1.74
C PRO A 57 -12.59 -6.18 0.73
N TYR A 58 -13.86 -5.89 1.00
CA TYR A 58 -14.97 -6.31 0.15
C TYR A 58 -14.83 -5.80 -1.29
N GLY A 59 -14.30 -4.59 -1.48
CA GLY A 59 -14.14 -4.00 -2.81
C GLY A 59 -13.19 -4.76 -3.74
N ILE A 60 -12.21 -5.49 -3.18
CA ILE A 60 -11.24 -6.28 -3.96
C ILE A 60 -11.59 -7.78 -4.07
N ASP A 61 -12.74 -8.21 -3.58
CA ASP A 61 -13.18 -9.62 -3.56
C ASP A 61 -13.08 -10.27 -4.94
N ALA A 62 -13.75 -9.70 -5.93
CA ALA A 62 -13.76 -10.21 -7.30
C ALA A 62 -12.36 -10.21 -7.92
N THR A 63 -11.60 -9.13 -7.73
CA THR A 63 -10.25 -8.97 -8.27
C THR A 63 -9.30 -10.04 -7.75
N ILE A 64 -9.36 -10.35 -6.44
CA ILE A 64 -8.57 -11.43 -5.84
C ILE A 64 -9.06 -12.81 -6.29
N ALA A 65 -10.39 -13.03 -6.37
CA ALA A 65 -10.95 -14.32 -6.78
C ALA A 65 -10.55 -14.67 -8.23
N GLU A 66 -10.64 -13.71 -9.13
CA GLU A 66 -10.23 -13.83 -10.54
C GLU A 66 -8.71 -13.82 -10.70
N TRP A 67 -8.01 -13.20 -9.78
CA TRP A 67 -6.56 -12.94 -9.81
C TRP A 67 -6.17 -12.04 -10.99
N ASP A 68 -6.84 -10.91 -11.10
CA ASP A 68 -6.55 -9.91 -12.13
C ASP A 68 -5.30 -9.11 -11.77
N GLU A 69 -4.14 -9.53 -12.29
CA GLU A 69 -2.85 -8.90 -12.00
C GLU A 69 -2.75 -7.45 -12.50
N GLU A 70 -3.54 -7.07 -13.50
CA GLU A 70 -3.61 -5.68 -13.97
C GLU A 70 -4.35 -4.80 -12.96
N ALA A 71 -5.53 -5.22 -12.52
CA ALA A 71 -6.32 -4.51 -11.52
C ALA A 71 -5.65 -4.50 -10.13
N LEU A 72 -4.90 -5.56 -9.77
CA LEU A 72 -4.09 -5.63 -8.57
C LEU A 72 -2.81 -4.79 -8.64
N LEU A 73 -2.55 -4.12 -9.77
CA LEU A 73 -1.32 -3.37 -10.05
C LEU A 73 -0.03 -4.19 -9.93
N LEU A 74 -0.08 -5.51 -10.07
CA LEU A 74 1.11 -6.37 -10.03
C LEU A 74 1.91 -6.20 -11.32
N SER A 75 1.35 -6.62 -12.46
CA SER A 75 1.99 -6.51 -13.78
C SER A 75 2.33 -5.06 -14.15
N PRO A 76 1.44 -4.06 -13.97
CA PRO A 76 1.75 -2.67 -14.31
C PRO A 76 2.96 -2.09 -13.58
N LEU A 77 3.16 -2.49 -12.32
CA LEU A 77 4.25 -1.99 -11.48
C LEU A 77 5.48 -2.90 -11.49
N GLY A 78 5.48 -3.98 -12.30
CA GLY A 78 6.56 -4.96 -12.34
C GLY A 78 6.78 -5.68 -11.01
N GLN A 79 5.71 -5.84 -10.23
CA GLN A 79 5.69 -6.49 -8.93
C GLN A 79 5.02 -7.86 -9.03
N SER A 80 5.12 -8.64 -7.97
CA SER A 80 4.57 -9.99 -7.94
C SER A 80 3.94 -10.35 -6.59
N ALA A 81 2.98 -11.26 -6.62
CA ALA A 81 2.43 -11.93 -5.46
C ALA A 81 2.06 -13.37 -5.82
N THR A 82 2.12 -14.28 -4.87
CA THR A 82 1.64 -15.65 -5.09
C THR A 82 0.12 -15.64 -4.94
N ARG A 83 -0.58 -16.19 -5.95
CA ARG A 83 -2.04 -16.33 -5.89
C ARG A 83 -2.45 -17.07 -4.62
N PHE A 84 -3.43 -16.55 -3.93
CA PHE A 84 -4.03 -17.13 -2.74
C PHE A 84 -5.56 -17.15 -2.85
N ARG A 85 -6.23 -17.86 -1.95
CA ARG A 85 -7.67 -17.80 -1.76
C ARG A 85 -7.96 -17.06 -0.47
N HIS A 86 -8.96 -16.21 -0.47
CA HIS A 86 -9.52 -15.63 0.75
C HIS A 86 -10.75 -16.41 1.20
N ASP A 87 -11.05 -16.34 2.48
CA ASP A 87 -12.14 -17.09 3.14
C ASP A 87 -13.34 -16.20 3.43
N ALA A 88 -13.12 -14.90 3.56
CA ALA A 88 -14.14 -13.92 3.87
C ALA A 88 -13.71 -12.52 3.40
N THR A 89 -14.67 -11.61 3.42
CA THR A 89 -14.44 -10.18 3.17
C THR A 89 -14.81 -9.35 4.40
N ILE A 90 -14.28 -8.12 4.46
CA ILE A 90 -14.60 -7.11 5.45
C ILE A 90 -14.92 -5.79 4.74
N ALA A 91 -15.99 -5.12 5.16
CA ALA A 91 -16.42 -3.85 4.60
C ALA A 91 -16.22 -2.69 5.58
N ALA A 92 -16.19 -1.47 5.06
CA ALA A 92 -16.18 -0.29 5.90
C ALA A 92 -17.43 -0.26 6.82
N GLY A 93 -17.21 0.01 8.09
CA GLY A 93 -18.22 -0.01 9.13
C GLY A 93 -18.30 -1.33 9.90
N ASP A 94 -17.76 -2.42 9.37
CA ASP A 94 -17.71 -3.70 10.07
C ASP A 94 -16.84 -3.61 11.32
N GLU A 95 -17.22 -4.40 12.33
CA GLU A 95 -16.45 -4.57 13.55
C GLU A 95 -15.92 -6.01 13.65
N SER A 96 -14.69 -6.14 14.10
CA SER A 96 -14.02 -7.43 14.27
C SER A 96 -13.23 -7.45 15.56
N GLU A 97 -13.33 -8.56 16.31
CA GLU A 97 -12.44 -8.82 17.43
C GLU A 97 -11.12 -9.38 16.91
N LEU A 98 -10.03 -8.64 17.10
CA LEU A 98 -8.69 -9.03 16.70
C LEU A 98 -7.75 -8.88 17.90
N GLY A 99 -7.17 -10.00 18.33
CA GLY A 99 -6.26 -10.00 19.48
C GLY A 99 -6.89 -9.61 20.82
N GLY A 100 -8.18 -9.87 21.02
CA GLY A 100 -8.92 -9.49 22.23
C GLY A 100 -9.33 -8.02 22.30
N LEU A 101 -9.24 -7.29 21.17
CA LEU A 101 -9.67 -5.90 21.03
C LEU A 101 -10.70 -5.79 19.89
N ASN A 102 -11.68 -4.90 20.04
CA ASN A 102 -12.64 -4.60 18.99
C ASN A 102 -12.11 -3.53 18.06
N TRP A 103 -12.09 -3.84 16.76
CA TRP A 103 -11.62 -2.95 15.71
C TRP A 103 -12.74 -2.67 14.72
N ARG A 104 -12.86 -1.40 14.34
CA ARG A 104 -13.79 -0.97 13.30
C ARG A 104 -13.03 -0.72 12.01
N ALA A 105 -13.48 -1.31 10.91
CA ALA A 105 -12.99 -1.05 9.57
C ALA A 105 -13.49 0.31 9.08
N ILE A 106 -12.60 1.12 8.52
CA ILE A 106 -12.88 2.46 8.00
C ILE A 106 -12.40 2.52 6.56
N ALA A 107 -13.27 2.95 5.64
CA ALA A 107 -12.85 3.21 4.26
C ALA A 107 -11.82 4.34 4.23
N VAL A 108 -10.71 4.11 3.52
CA VAL A 108 -9.62 5.07 3.37
C VAL A 108 -9.18 5.19 1.91
N PRO A 109 -10.11 5.53 0.99
CA PRO A 109 -9.80 5.65 -0.42
C PRO A 109 -8.77 6.76 -0.69
N GLY A 110 -7.98 6.58 -1.76
CA GLY A 110 -6.96 7.53 -2.21
C GLY A 110 -5.74 6.83 -2.78
N HIS A 111 -4.92 6.22 -1.92
CA HIS A 111 -3.80 5.37 -2.34
C HIS A 111 -4.29 4.14 -3.11
N ASP A 112 -5.21 3.41 -2.54
CA ASP A 112 -6.03 2.37 -3.13
C ASP A 112 -7.50 2.72 -2.82
N MET A 113 -8.39 2.60 -3.81
CA MET A 113 -9.78 3.08 -3.68
C MET A 113 -10.64 2.18 -2.79
N ASP A 114 -10.25 0.93 -2.60
CA ASP A 114 -10.91 -0.07 -1.77
C ASP A 114 -10.20 -0.31 -0.43
N ALA A 115 -9.20 0.53 -0.11
CA ALA A 115 -8.41 0.39 1.10
C ALA A 115 -9.23 0.58 2.38
N LEU A 116 -8.86 -0.17 3.40
CA LEU A 116 -9.38 -0.09 4.75
C LEU A 116 -8.29 0.24 5.76
N ALA A 117 -8.64 1.05 6.75
CA ALA A 117 -7.91 1.20 8.00
C ALA A 117 -8.69 0.52 9.13
N PHE A 118 -8.02 0.17 10.23
CA PHE A 118 -8.66 -0.43 11.40
C PHE A 118 -8.45 0.46 12.62
N HIS A 119 -9.54 0.90 13.23
CA HIS A 119 -9.52 1.77 14.40
C HIS A 119 -10.01 1.03 15.64
N ASN A 120 -9.24 1.06 16.71
CA ASN A 120 -9.67 0.64 18.03
C ASN A 120 -9.95 1.90 18.89
N PRO A 121 -11.22 2.23 19.19
CA PRO A 121 -11.57 3.44 19.91
C PRO A 121 -11.20 3.40 21.39
N GLU A 122 -11.19 2.21 22.01
CA GLU A 122 -10.90 2.04 23.44
C GLU A 122 -9.41 2.30 23.74
N ARG A 123 -8.54 1.81 22.87
CA ARG A 123 -7.07 1.98 22.98
C ARG A 123 -6.57 3.18 22.21
N ARG A 124 -7.44 3.84 21.44
CA ARG A 124 -7.12 4.99 20.58
C ARG A 124 -5.98 4.68 19.60
N ILE A 125 -6.04 3.48 19.01
CA ILE A 125 -5.03 2.98 18.05
C ILE A 125 -5.66 2.95 16.66
N LEU A 126 -4.92 3.43 15.67
CA LEU A 126 -5.25 3.35 14.25
C LEU A 126 -4.20 2.49 13.52
N ILE A 127 -4.62 1.41 12.85
CA ILE A 127 -3.84 0.74 11.82
C ILE A 127 -4.24 1.39 10.51
N SER A 128 -3.37 2.23 9.96
CA SER A 128 -3.72 3.12 8.85
C SER A 128 -3.45 2.55 7.46
N GLY A 129 -2.77 1.40 7.36
CA GLY A 129 -2.26 0.96 6.07
C GLY A 129 -1.45 2.09 5.42
N ASP A 130 -1.73 2.34 4.14
CA ASP A 130 -1.03 3.36 3.36
C ASP A 130 -1.76 4.70 3.25
N ALA A 131 -2.87 4.85 4.00
CA ALA A 131 -3.61 6.12 4.06
C ALA A 131 -2.91 7.20 4.91
N LEU A 132 -2.10 6.80 5.89
CA LEU A 132 -1.35 7.74 6.74
C LEU A 132 -0.06 7.10 7.25
N TRP A 133 1.07 7.72 6.93
CA TRP A 133 2.39 7.40 7.48
C TRP A 133 2.89 8.56 8.34
N ARG A 134 3.97 8.35 9.08
CA ARG A 134 4.60 9.44 9.85
C ARG A 134 4.97 10.65 8.97
N ASN A 135 5.35 10.41 7.71
CA ASN A 135 5.81 11.42 6.76
C ASN A 135 4.96 11.52 5.51
N GLY A 136 3.65 11.30 5.59
CA GLY A 136 2.72 11.41 4.47
C GLY A 136 1.81 10.20 4.33
N PHE A 137 1.69 9.68 3.11
CA PHE A 137 0.82 8.57 2.72
C PHE A 137 1.36 7.89 1.47
N GLY A 138 0.76 6.77 1.06
CA GLY A 138 1.09 6.02 -0.14
C GLY A 138 0.82 6.79 -1.44
N VAL A 139 1.35 6.31 -2.57
CA VAL A 139 1.16 6.92 -3.89
C VAL A 139 -0.33 6.92 -4.26
N ILE A 140 -0.85 8.02 -4.77
CA ILE A 140 -2.23 8.12 -5.25
C ILE A 140 -2.27 7.74 -6.74
N PHE A 141 -2.37 6.42 -7.00
CA PHE A 141 -2.30 5.86 -8.35
C PHE A 141 -3.48 6.28 -9.23
N SER A 142 -4.69 6.31 -8.67
CA SER A 142 -5.92 6.63 -9.40
C SER A 142 -5.86 8.01 -10.08
N GLU A 143 -5.14 8.99 -9.49
CA GLU A 143 -5.01 10.32 -10.06
C GLU A 143 -4.15 10.36 -11.32
N ILE A 144 -3.09 9.54 -11.39
CA ILE A 144 -2.09 9.58 -12.46
C ILE A 144 -2.28 8.50 -13.53
N LEU A 145 -3.00 7.42 -13.25
CA LEU A 145 -3.26 6.35 -14.23
C LEU A 145 -4.25 6.76 -15.32
N GLY A 146 -5.04 7.79 -15.09
CA GLY A 146 -5.90 8.37 -16.14
C GLY A 146 -7.13 7.57 -16.47
N HIS A 147 -7.64 6.77 -15.57
CA HIS A 147 -8.95 6.15 -15.72
C HIS A 147 -10.03 7.22 -15.82
N PRO A 148 -11.07 7.03 -16.68
CA PRO A 148 -12.21 7.96 -16.75
C PRO A 148 -12.92 8.15 -15.40
N GLU A 149 -12.80 7.16 -14.51
CA GLU A 149 -13.28 7.17 -13.13
C GLU A 149 -12.21 7.64 -12.12
N GLY A 150 -10.96 7.81 -12.55
CA GLY A 150 -9.80 8.10 -11.72
C GLY A 150 -9.62 9.57 -11.35
N ALA A 151 -10.41 10.47 -11.93
CA ALA A 151 -10.45 11.87 -11.50
C ALA A 151 -11.05 11.96 -10.09
N GLY A 152 -10.21 12.02 -9.07
CA GLY A 152 -10.68 12.16 -7.69
C GLY A 152 -9.83 11.45 -6.64
N GLY A 153 -8.71 10.84 -7.02
CA GLY A 153 -7.81 10.21 -6.04
C GLY A 153 -7.27 11.19 -5.01
N LEU A 154 -6.86 12.38 -5.43
CA LEU A 154 -6.43 13.46 -4.53
C LEU A 154 -7.59 13.92 -3.63
N LYS A 155 -8.79 14.07 -4.19
CA LYS A 155 -9.99 14.41 -3.42
C LYS A 155 -10.32 13.31 -2.42
N ALA A 156 -10.32 12.05 -2.83
CA ALA A 156 -10.57 10.91 -1.95
C ALA A 156 -9.55 10.82 -0.81
N ALA A 157 -8.26 11.03 -1.11
CA ALA A 157 -7.22 11.09 -0.09
C ALA A 157 -7.42 12.23 0.91
N ARG A 158 -7.90 13.40 0.45
CA ARG A 158 -8.25 14.52 1.35
C ARG A 158 -9.41 14.16 2.26
N GLU A 159 -10.49 13.62 1.72
CA GLU A 159 -11.65 13.18 2.49
C GLU A 159 -11.26 12.10 3.51
N THR A 160 -10.40 11.17 3.11
CA THR A 160 -9.81 10.15 4.01
C THR A 160 -9.06 10.80 5.18
N LEU A 161 -8.14 11.74 4.90
CA LEU A 161 -7.42 12.44 5.96
C LEU A 161 -8.38 13.20 6.89
N ASP A 162 -9.43 13.84 6.34
CA ASP A 162 -10.45 14.56 7.12
C ASP A 162 -11.27 13.62 8.02
N VAL A 163 -11.57 12.40 7.56
CA VAL A 163 -12.24 11.37 8.36
C VAL A 163 -11.32 10.88 9.48
N LEU A 164 -10.08 10.51 9.14
CA LEU A 164 -9.13 9.96 10.11
C LEU A 164 -8.73 11.00 11.17
N ALA A 165 -8.57 12.26 10.81
CA ALA A 165 -8.22 13.34 11.74
C ALA A 165 -9.29 13.63 12.81
N ARG A 166 -10.54 13.19 12.61
CA ARG A 166 -11.63 13.32 13.60
C ARG A 166 -11.67 12.17 14.60
N LEU A 167 -10.93 11.10 14.34
CA LEU A 167 -10.92 9.94 15.24
C LEU A 167 -10.06 10.21 16.47
N PRO A 168 -10.46 9.69 17.64
CA PRO A 168 -9.60 9.73 18.82
C PRO A 168 -8.44 8.73 18.65
N VAL A 169 -7.28 9.22 18.22
CA VAL A 169 -6.09 8.38 17.95
C VAL A 169 -4.88 8.94 18.72
N ASP A 170 -4.24 8.10 19.51
CA ASP A 170 -2.99 8.40 20.21
C ASP A 170 -1.79 7.69 19.58
N VAL A 171 -2.04 6.55 18.89
CA VAL A 171 -1.00 5.75 18.24
C VAL A 171 -1.44 5.36 16.84
N VAL A 172 -0.57 5.56 15.86
CA VAL A 172 -0.76 5.05 14.50
C VAL A 172 0.24 3.91 14.24
N ILE A 173 -0.27 2.80 13.70
CA ILE A 173 0.51 1.69 13.16
C ILE A 173 0.35 1.78 11.63
N PRO A 174 1.36 2.32 10.91
CA PRO A 174 1.25 2.51 9.46
C PRO A 174 1.60 1.23 8.70
N GLY A 175 1.25 1.17 7.40
CA GLY A 175 1.72 0.12 6.50
C GLY A 175 3.25 0.13 6.36
N HIS A 176 3.86 1.32 6.36
CA HIS A 176 5.31 1.48 6.26
C HIS A 176 5.89 2.33 7.39
N GLY A 177 7.01 1.84 7.94
CA GLY A 177 7.74 2.49 9.04
C GLY A 177 7.27 2.06 10.43
N PRO A 178 7.90 2.58 11.50
CA PRO A 178 7.53 2.22 12.86
C PRO A 178 6.23 2.88 13.29
N PRO A 179 5.52 2.31 14.28
CA PRO A 179 4.42 2.99 14.95
C PRO A 179 4.86 4.35 15.50
N PHE A 180 3.93 5.31 15.55
CA PHE A 180 4.22 6.67 16.01
C PHE A 180 3.07 7.28 16.81
N ILE A 181 3.40 8.28 17.64
CA ILE A 181 2.48 8.99 18.53
C ILE A 181 2.34 10.49 18.18
N GLU A 182 3.17 11.00 17.28
CA GLU A 182 3.10 12.39 16.81
C GLU A 182 2.02 12.55 15.72
N VAL A 183 0.77 12.19 16.11
CA VAL A 183 -0.36 12.00 15.18
C VAL A 183 -0.72 13.32 14.49
N GLU A 184 -0.86 14.42 15.25
CA GLU A 184 -1.19 15.75 14.71
C GLU A 184 -0.14 16.22 13.69
N ASP A 185 1.14 16.05 14.01
CA ASP A 185 2.24 16.41 13.11
C ASP A 185 2.24 15.57 11.82
N ALA A 186 1.85 14.29 11.92
CA ALA A 186 1.74 13.42 10.75
C ALA A 186 0.60 13.90 9.81
N PHE A 187 -0.57 14.25 10.37
CA PHE A 187 -1.66 14.84 9.58
C PHE A 187 -1.25 16.15 8.92
N GLN A 188 -0.57 17.04 9.64
CA GLN A 188 -0.09 18.29 9.06
C GLN A 188 0.89 18.06 7.90
N ARG A 189 1.78 17.06 8.01
CA ARG A 189 2.69 16.68 6.91
C ARG A 189 1.92 16.09 5.73
N ALA A 190 0.93 15.23 5.99
CA ALA A 190 0.09 14.64 4.97
C ALA A 190 -0.70 15.71 4.21
N TYR A 191 -1.36 16.64 4.90
CA TYR A 191 -2.09 17.74 4.27
C TYR A 191 -1.19 18.66 3.44
N ARG A 192 0.02 19.00 3.94
CA ARG A 192 0.97 19.80 3.15
C ARG A 192 1.41 19.09 1.87
N ARG A 193 1.69 17.78 1.94
CA ARG A 193 2.05 16.98 0.76
C ARG A 193 0.90 16.92 -0.23
N LEU A 194 -0.31 16.65 0.25
CA LEU A 194 -1.50 16.60 -0.60
C LEU A 194 -1.76 17.93 -1.30
N ALA A 195 -1.69 19.05 -0.57
CA ALA A 195 -1.83 20.38 -1.14
C ALA A 195 -0.78 20.68 -2.21
N ALA A 196 0.45 20.22 -2.05
CA ALA A 196 1.50 20.36 -3.06
C ALA A 196 1.16 19.57 -4.33
N PHE A 197 0.65 18.34 -4.21
CA PHE A 197 0.23 17.52 -5.35
C PHE A 197 -0.99 18.10 -6.08
N GLU A 198 -1.93 18.70 -5.36
CA GLU A 198 -3.08 19.39 -5.94
C GLU A 198 -2.69 20.65 -6.73
N GLN A 199 -1.63 21.34 -6.30
CA GLN A 199 -1.11 22.52 -6.98
C GLN A 199 -0.24 22.17 -8.19
N ASP A 200 0.48 21.06 -8.13
CA ASP A 200 1.44 20.64 -9.14
C ASP A 200 1.44 19.10 -9.26
N ILE A 201 0.73 18.60 -10.28
CA ILE A 201 0.63 17.16 -10.55
C ILE A 201 1.98 16.52 -10.88
N ASP A 202 2.94 17.27 -11.42
CA ASP A 202 4.27 16.75 -11.74
C ASP A 202 5.01 16.30 -10.46
N LEU A 203 4.73 16.92 -9.32
CA LEU A 203 5.27 16.48 -8.03
C LEU A 203 4.77 15.07 -7.66
N LEU A 204 3.47 14.79 -7.87
CA LEU A 204 2.91 13.45 -7.67
C LEU A 204 3.50 12.44 -8.65
N VAL A 205 3.59 12.81 -9.93
CA VAL A 205 4.16 11.98 -10.99
C VAL A 205 5.60 11.55 -10.66
N TRP A 206 6.47 12.51 -10.35
CA TRP A 206 7.85 12.21 -9.97
C TRP A 206 7.97 11.44 -8.65
N HIS A 207 7.08 11.73 -7.69
CA HIS A 207 7.01 10.98 -6.45
C HIS A 207 6.64 9.51 -6.72
N ALA A 208 5.59 9.27 -7.51
CA ALA A 208 5.14 7.92 -7.86
C ALA A 208 6.25 7.11 -8.56
N LEU A 209 6.87 7.66 -9.59
CA LEU A 209 7.94 6.98 -10.31
C LEU A 209 9.14 6.63 -9.42
N LYS A 210 9.51 7.52 -8.49
CA LYS A 210 10.59 7.24 -7.51
C LYS A 210 10.19 6.15 -6.51
N VAL A 211 8.97 6.21 -5.99
CA VAL A 211 8.46 5.21 -5.04
C VAL A 211 8.39 3.84 -5.71
N ILE A 212 7.81 3.74 -6.91
CA ILE A 212 7.72 2.47 -7.63
C ILE A 212 9.11 1.88 -7.91
N LEU A 213 10.07 2.69 -8.34
CA LEU A 213 11.43 2.20 -8.54
C LEU A 213 12.07 1.77 -7.22
N ALA A 214 11.86 2.49 -6.12
CA ALA A 214 12.37 2.10 -4.81
C ALA A 214 11.76 0.77 -4.34
N PHE A 215 10.44 0.57 -4.51
CA PHE A 215 9.75 -0.67 -4.16
C PHE A 215 10.21 -1.84 -5.04
N ALA A 216 10.39 -1.62 -6.34
CA ALA A 216 10.96 -2.64 -7.23
C ALA A 216 12.40 -3.05 -6.81
N LEU A 217 13.19 -2.10 -6.31
CA LEU A 217 14.52 -2.39 -5.77
C LEU A 217 14.45 -3.15 -4.42
N LEU A 218 13.48 -2.85 -3.57
CA LEU A 218 13.25 -3.59 -2.33
C LEU A 218 12.86 -5.04 -2.61
N GLU A 219 11.98 -5.27 -3.59
CA GLU A 219 11.59 -6.61 -4.01
C GLU A 219 12.76 -7.38 -4.65
N ARG A 220 13.47 -6.77 -5.62
CA ARG A 220 14.55 -7.40 -6.41
C ARG A 220 15.91 -7.41 -5.72
N ARG A 221 16.09 -6.58 -4.70
CA ARG A 221 17.33 -6.30 -3.95
C ARG A 221 18.42 -5.59 -4.73
N GLN A 222 18.51 -5.80 -6.05
CA GLN A 222 19.46 -5.13 -6.94
C GLN A 222 18.91 -5.06 -8.37
N LEU A 223 19.29 -3.99 -9.06
CA LEU A 223 19.01 -3.79 -10.47
C LEU A 223 20.24 -3.10 -11.08
N PRO A 224 20.94 -3.72 -12.04
CA PRO A 224 22.07 -3.07 -12.71
C PRO A 224 21.62 -1.74 -13.35
N ARG A 225 22.43 -0.70 -13.20
CA ARG A 225 22.08 0.62 -13.74
C ARG A 225 21.90 0.62 -15.26
N ALA A 226 22.62 -0.27 -15.95
CA ALA A 226 22.50 -0.43 -17.39
C ALA A 226 21.13 -0.98 -17.82
N ASP A 227 20.49 -1.80 -16.98
CA ASP A 227 19.22 -2.46 -17.27
C ASP A 227 18.01 -1.60 -16.90
N LEU A 228 18.23 -0.49 -16.17
CA LEU A 228 17.14 0.37 -15.68
C LEU A 228 16.26 0.96 -16.80
N PRO A 229 16.78 1.40 -17.96
CA PRO A 229 15.93 1.88 -19.05
C PRO A 229 14.97 0.82 -19.57
N ASP A 230 15.45 -0.42 -19.77
CA ASP A 230 14.63 -1.54 -20.26
C ASP A 230 13.65 -2.01 -19.18
N PHE A 231 14.07 -2.01 -17.92
CA PHE A 231 13.20 -2.33 -16.80
C PHE A 231 12.02 -1.35 -16.70
N LEU A 232 12.26 -0.04 -16.78
CA LEU A 232 11.19 0.97 -16.79
C LEU A 232 10.30 0.87 -18.05
N ALA A 233 10.89 0.51 -19.20
CA ALA A 233 10.16 0.27 -20.43
C ALA A 233 9.22 -0.94 -20.33
N GLY A 234 9.57 -1.93 -19.52
CA GLY A 234 8.74 -3.12 -19.27
C GLY A 234 7.54 -2.88 -18.34
N MET A 235 7.48 -1.75 -17.63
CA MET A 235 6.37 -1.42 -16.74
C MET A 235 5.33 -0.55 -17.49
N SER A 236 4.11 -1.07 -17.68
CA SER A 236 3.03 -0.32 -18.36
C SER A 236 2.70 0.98 -17.63
N PHE A 237 2.75 0.99 -16.29
CA PHE A 237 2.62 2.17 -15.47
C PHE A 237 3.63 3.27 -15.85
N CYS A 238 4.92 2.93 -15.85
CA CYS A 238 5.98 3.90 -16.17
C CYS A 238 5.84 4.44 -17.59
N GLN A 239 5.46 3.59 -18.56
CA GLN A 239 5.25 4.01 -19.94
C GLN A 239 4.05 4.96 -20.06
N SER A 240 2.91 4.62 -19.46
CA SER A 240 1.70 5.44 -19.50
C SER A 240 1.91 6.80 -18.84
N VAL A 241 2.51 6.82 -17.67
CA VAL A 241 2.81 8.06 -16.91
C VAL A 241 3.83 8.92 -17.68
N ASN A 242 4.90 8.31 -18.21
CA ASN A 242 5.89 9.02 -19.00
C ASN A 242 5.27 9.65 -20.28
N ALA A 243 4.47 8.87 -21.02
CA ALA A 243 3.82 9.35 -22.23
C ALA A 243 2.84 10.50 -21.96
N ARG A 244 2.13 10.46 -20.84
CA ARG A 244 1.10 11.44 -20.50
C ARG A 244 1.67 12.75 -19.94
N TYR A 245 2.70 12.67 -19.10
CA TYR A 245 3.15 13.81 -18.30
C TYR A 245 4.57 14.31 -18.65
N LEU A 246 5.49 13.42 -19.03
CA LEU A 246 6.90 13.76 -19.11
C LEU A 246 7.46 13.77 -20.53
N ASN A 247 7.00 12.87 -21.38
CA ASN A 247 7.45 12.66 -22.76
C ASN A 247 9.00 12.57 -22.90
N LEU A 248 9.63 11.81 -22.01
CA LEU A 248 11.07 11.59 -21.98
C LEU A 248 11.46 10.28 -22.68
N SER A 249 12.69 10.19 -23.19
CA SER A 249 13.23 8.88 -23.58
C SER A 249 13.45 8.00 -22.34
N ASN A 250 13.33 6.67 -22.49
CA ASN A 250 13.55 5.73 -21.38
C ASN A 250 14.93 5.91 -20.74
N GLN A 251 15.95 6.23 -21.54
CA GLN A 251 17.29 6.53 -21.06
C GLN A 251 17.32 7.78 -20.16
N THR A 252 16.65 8.86 -20.58
CA THR A 252 16.59 10.11 -19.81
C THR A 252 15.80 9.90 -18.51
N LEU A 253 14.65 9.21 -18.58
CA LEU A 253 13.84 8.87 -17.43
C LEU A 253 14.64 8.06 -16.39
N ALA A 254 15.31 7.00 -16.85
CA ALA A 254 16.16 6.15 -16.00
C ALA A 254 17.30 6.93 -15.34
N GLN A 255 17.97 7.80 -16.09
CA GLN A 255 19.05 8.62 -15.56
C GLN A 255 18.57 9.59 -14.46
N ARG A 256 17.43 10.24 -14.66
CA ARG A 256 16.85 11.16 -13.68
C ARG A 256 16.42 10.42 -12.42
N LEU A 257 15.69 9.30 -12.54
CA LEU A 257 15.25 8.50 -11.40
C LEU A 257 16.43 7.95 -10.61
N ALA A 258 17.46 7.40 -11.29
CA ALA A 258 18.65 6.91 -10.62
C ALA A 258 19.40 8.04 -9.88
N HIS A 259 19.48 9.24 -10.47
CA HIS A 259 20.10 10.39 -9.83
C HIS A 259 19.35 10.83 -8.58
N ASP A 260 18.03 10.89 -8.65
CA ASP A 260 17.17 11.31 -7.53
C ASP A 260 17.21 10.32 -6.36
N LEU A 261 17.25 9.00 -6.64
CA LEU A 261 17.33 7.98 -5.59
C LEU A 261 18.71 7.90 -4.90
N ILE A 262 19.80 8.28 -5.57
CA ILE A 262 21.14 8.27 -4.95
C ILE A 262 21.35 9.47 -4.02
N ARG A 263 20.55 10.53 -4.15
CA ARG A 263 20.68 11.76 -3.35
C ARG A 263 19.85 11.76 -2.05
N VAL A 264 19.08 10.72 -1.83
CA VAL A 264 18.31 10.50 -0.58
C VAL A 264 19.16 9.69 0.39
#